data_beb68442fdc3f45c1b83e0b5f8683c76
#
_entry.id   beb68442fdc3f45c1b83e0b5f8683c76
#
_cell.length_a   1.000
_cell.length_b   1.000
_cell.length_c   1.000
_cell.angle_alpha   90.00
_cell.angle_beta   90.00
_cell.angle_gamma   90.00
#
_symmetry.space_group_name_H-M   'P 1'
#
loop_
_entity.id
_entity.type
_entity.pdbx_description
1 polymer ?
#
loop_
_entity_poly.entity_id
_entity_poly.type
_entity_poly.pdbx_seq_one_letter_code
_entity_poly.pdbx_strand_id
1 'polypeptide(L)'
;MSTGAGARALSASTRVSLCCRHNTGDHLPKSAKNWIVETDWLQEHLSSPDLVILDGSWHLPTAKRDPKAEYLAEHIPGALFFDIDDLSDEKSSLPHMLPSTVKFSSRMKKMGIGDGARIVVYDTSGIFSAARVWWTFRAMGHQDVAVLNGGLRKWKAEGRPIEDGPAPKRSERHYTPLQNTEIIRDLDEMKALIKKPGAQIVDARPAGRFEGRDEEPRPGLRKGHIPGSRNIPSQTLLNAEGTFKSAEELAVLFKSAGVDVTRPVVTTCGSGVTASMLALALAVLGQTNAAVYDGSWAEWGQDNGLPVATGPAA
;
A
#
# COMPACT_ATOMS: atom_id res chain seq x y z
N MET A 1 11.06 -72.43 61.65
CA MET A 1 12.02 -71.41 62.02
C MET A 1 12.05 -70.36 60.90
N SER A 2 11.81 -69.13 61.33
CA SER A 2 12.23 -67.87 60.72
C SER A 2 11.54 -67.47 59.39
N THR A 3 10.55 -66.62 59.40
CA THR A 3 10.53 -65.14 59.33
C THR A 3 11.00 -64.56 57.98
N GLY A 4 10.12 -63.85 57.31
CA GLY A 4 10.47 -62.96 56.23
C GLY A 4 9.32 -62.15 55.73
N ALA A 5 9.37 -60.92 56.00
CA ALA A 5 8.37 -59.88 55.90
C ALA A 5 7.88 -59.59 54.48
N GLY A 6 6.60 -59.25 54.38
CA GLY A 6 6.01 -58.72 53.22
C GLY A 6 6.32 -57.26 52.97
N ALA A 7 6.43 -56.88 51.72
CA ALA A 7 6.39 -55.51 51.29
C ALA A 7 5.25 -55.28 50.34
N ARG A 8 4.27 -54.48 50.73
CA ARG A 8 3.16 -54.02 49.93
C ARG A 8 3.66 -52.93 48.99
N ALA A 9 3.50 -53.14 47.68
CA ALA A 9 3.61 -52.10 46.69
C ALA A 9 2.30 -51.33 46.57
N LEU A 10 2.33 -50.04 46.91
CA LEU A 10 1.24 -49.08 46.66
C LEU A 10 1.27 -48.61 45.21
N SER A 11 0.24 -48.94 44.49
CA SER A 11 -0.01 -48.40 43.14
C SER A 11 -0.49 -46.94 43.29
N ALA A 12 0.30 -46.01 42.86
CA ALA A 12 -0.11 -44.62 42.73
C ALA A 12 -0.79 -44.40 41.37
N SER A 13 -2.08 -44.29 41.40
CA SER A 13 -2.91 -43.85 40.24
C SER A 13 -2.68 -42.35 40.00
N THR A 14 -1.92 -42.03 38.98
CA THR A 14 -1.75 -40.62 38.55
C THR A 14 -2.97 -40.20 37.76
N ARG A 15 -3.88 -39.47 38.39
CA ARG A 15 -4.95 -38.76 37.72
C ARG A 15 -4.32 -37.64 36.90
N VAL A 16 -4.35 -37.75 35.57
CA VAL A 16 -4.08 -36.61 34.69
C VAL A 16 -5.26 -35.67 34.79
N SER A 17 -5.06 -34.58 35.50
CA SER A 17 -5.96 -33.46 35.58
C SER A 17 -5.99 -32.75 34.25
N LEU A 18 -7.13 -32.78 33.57
CA LEU A 18 -7.41 -31.99 32.35
C LEU A 18 -7.60 -30.55 32.79
N CYS A 19 -6.49 -29.80 32.87
CA CYS A 19 -6.53 -28.38 33.23
C CYS A 19 -6.82 -27.54 32.00
N CYS A 20 -7.93 -26.86 32.05
CA CYS A 20 -8.36 -25.63 31.38
C CYS A 20 -7.57 -25.20 30.14
N ARG A 21 -8.21 -25.31 29.00
CA ARG A 21 -7.88 -24.44 27.85
C ARG A 21 -8.05 -23.00 28.30
N HIS A 22 -6.95 -22.34 28.58
CA HIS A 22 -6.91 -20.90 28.70
C HIS A 22 -7.15 -20.34 27.30
N ASN A 23 -8.30 -19.68 27.17
CA ASN A 23 -8.60 -18.79 26.09
C ASN A 23 -7.58 -17.63 26.14
N THR A 24 -6.46 -17.78 25.46
CA THR A 24 -5.53 -16.67 25.24
C THR A 24 -6.20 -15.76 24.24
N GLY A 25 -6.94 -14.79 24.76
CA GLY A 25 -7.39 -13.67 23.93
C GLY A 25 -6.20 -13.13 23.13
N ASP A 26 -6.36 -13.10 21.83
CA ASP A 26 -5.43 -12.50 20.86
C ASP A 26 -5.23 -11.01 21.19
N HIS A 27 -4.43 -10.72 22.19
CA HIS A 27 -3.74 -9.46 22.31
C HIS A 27 -2.45 -9.56 21.50
N LEU A 28 -2.58 -9.35 20.17
CA LEU A 28 -1.42 -9.02 19.36
C LEU A 28 -0.72 -7.81 19.99
N PRO A 29 0.61 -7.87 20.15
CA PRO A 29 1.35 -6.74 20.69
C PRO A 29 1.13 -5.52 19.78
N LYS A 30 0.87 -4.35 20.37
CA LYS A 30 0.63 -3.06 19.69
C LYS A 30 1.84 -2.53 18.88
N SER A 31 2.71 -3.37 18.31
CA SER A 31 4.02 -2.97 17.80
C SER A 31 4.35 -3.34 16.34
N ALA A 32 3.43 -3.88 15.54
CA ALA A 32 3.62 -3.90 14.09
C ALA A 32 2.27 -3.66 13.44
N LYS A 33 2.09 -2.46 12.86
CA LYS A 33 0.92 -2.20 12.02
C LYS A 33 1.00 -3.12 10.82
N ASN A 34 0.00 -3.97 10.63
CA ASN A 34 -0.13 -4.77 9.41
C ASN A 34 -0.60 -3.86 8.28
N TRP A 35 0.34 -3.41 7.44
CA TRP A 35 0.02 -2.62 6.26
C TRP A 35 -0.58 -3.44 5.12
N ILE A 36 -0.45 -4.77 5.20
CA ILE A 36 -0.98 -5.75 4.28
C ILE A 36 -1.87 -6.70 5.08
N VAL A 37 -3.07 -6.99 4.58
CA VAL A 37 -4.00 -7.96 5.17
C VAL A 37 -4.30 -9.07 4.16
N GLU A 38 -4.48 -10.29 4.67
CA GLU A 38 -4.81 -11.46 3.85
C GLU A 38 -6.31 -11.54 3.58
N THR A 39 -6.64 -12.27 2.52
CA THR A 39 -8.04 -12.47 2.11
C THR A 39 -8.88 -13.20 3.13
N ASP A 40 -8.28 -14.15 3.89
CA ASP A 40 -8.96 -14.85 5.00
C ASP A 40 -9.37 -13.86 6.08
N TRP A 41 -8.43 -13.03 6.52
CA TRP A 41 -8.70 -12.01 7.52
C TRP A 41 -9.82 -11.06 7.08
N LEU A 42 -9.78 -10.59 5.82
CA LEU A 42 -10.82 -9.69 5.31
C LEU A 42 -12.20 -10.38 5.30
N GLN A 43 -12.27 -11.64 4.86
CA GLN A 43 -13.51 -12.40 4.84
C GLN A 43 -14.12 -12.55 6.24
N GLU A 44 -13.32 -12.82 7.25
CA GLU A 44 -13.78 -12.94 8.64
C GLU A 44 -14.30 -11.60 9.20
N HIS A 45 -13.86 -10.48 8.64
CA HIS A 45 -14.18 -9.13 9.11
C HIS A 45 -15.17 -8.36 8.24
N LEU A 46 -15.72 -8.95 7.16
CA LEU A 46 -16.64 -8.26 6.24
C LEU A 46 -17.81 -7.56 6.94
N SER A 47 -18.31 -8.13 8.03
CA SER A 47 -19.44 -7.60 8.80
C SER A 47 -19.03 -6.66 9.95
N SER A 48 -17.74 -6.35 10.11
CA SER A 48 -17.26 -5.46 11.17
C SER A 48 -17.76 -4.03 10.95
N PRO A 49 -18.43 -3.41 11.93
CA PRO A 49 -19.11 -2.13 11.73
C PRO A 49 -18.15 -0.93 11.53
N ASP A 50 -16.90 -1.08 11.96
CA ASP A 50 -15.83 -0.11 11.82
C ASP A 50 -15.01 -0.30 10.54
N LEU A 51 -15.19 -1.42 9.83
CA LEU A 51 -14.46 -1.71 8.60
C LEU A 51 -15.09 -0.97 7.41
N VAL A 52 -14.22 -0.37 6.61
CA VAL A 52 -14.53 0.19 5.30
C VAL A 52 -13.61 -0.44 4.26
N ILE A 53 -14.21 -1.07 3.26
CA ILE A 53 -13.49 -1.67 2.15
C ILE A 53 -13.56 -0.71 0.97
N LEU A 54 -12.43 -0.45 0.33
CA LEU A 54 -12.32 0.46 -0.81
C LEU A 54 -11.76 -0.26 -2.02
N ASP A 55 -12.47 -0.17 -3.13
CA ASP A 55 -11.92 -0.47 -4.44
C ASP A 55 -11.20 0.78 -4.94
N GLY A 56 -9.88 0.74 -4.92
CA GLY A 56 -8.99 1.78 -5.42
C GLY A 56 -8.45 1.49 -6.81
N SER A 57 -9.17 0.72 -7.62
CA SER A 57 -8.75 0.36 -8.97
C SER A 57 -8.59 1.59 -9.85
N TRP A 58 -7.46 1.65 -10.53
CA TRP A 58 -7.14 2.65 -11.54
C TRP A 58 -6.26 2.01 -12.61
N HIS A 59 -6.45 2.42 -13.85
CA HIS A 59 -5.70 1.88 -14.99
C HIS A 59 -5.01 2.99 -15.78
N LEU A 60 -3.86 2.66 -16.36
CA LEU A 60 -3.23 3.55 -17.33
C LEU A 60 -4.20 3.79 -18.51
N PRO A 61 -4.27 5.01 -19.07
CA PRO A 61 -5.15 5.29 -20.22
C PRO A 61 -4.93 4.35 -21.41
N THR A 62 -3.71 3.83 -21.58
CA THR A 62 -3.34 2.86 -22.61
C THR A 62 -4.00 1.49 -22.43
N ALA A 63 -4.45 1.16 -21.23
CA ALA A 63 -5.12 -0.12 -20.95
C ALA A 63 -6.55 -0.19 -21.52
N LYS A 64 -7.17 0.97 -21.83
CA LYS A 64 -8.54 1.06 -22.33
C LYS A 64 -9.56 0.32 -21.46
N ARG A 65 -9.37 0.37 -20.15
CA ARG A 65 -10.24 -0.21 -19.13
C ARG A 65 -10.95 0.90 -18.37
N ASP A 66 -12.18 0.63 -17.90
CA ASP A 66 -12.97 1.55 -17.08
C ASP A 66 -13.09 0.94 -15.66
N PRO A 67 -12.33 1.44 -14.67
CA PRO A 67 -12.32 0.88 -13.34
C PRO A 67 -13.67 1.00 -12.63
N LYS A 68 -14.46 2.05 -12.93
CA LYS A 68 -15.79 2.22 -12.33
C LYS A 68 -16.81 1.24 -12.93
N ALA A 69 -16.74 0.99 -14.23
CA ALA A 69 -17.59 -0.02 -14.88
C ALA A 69 -17.23 -1.43 -14.37
N GLU A 70 -15.94 -1.72 -14.18
CA GLU A 70 -15.48 -2.98 -13.60
C GLU A 70 -15.97 -3.15 -12.16
N TYR A 71 -15.86 -2.12 -11.32
CA TYR A 71 -16.41 -2.13 -9.96
C TYR A 71 -17.92 -2.40 -9.95
N LEU A 72 -18.70 -1.77 -10.85
CA LEU A 72 -20.14 -2.00 -10.93
C LEU A 72 -20.49 -3.42 -11.41
N ALA A 73 -19.60 -4.05 -12.17
CA ALA A 73 -19.78 -5.42 -12.62
C ALA A 73 -19.45 -6.45 -11.54
N GLU A 74 -18.40 -6.19 -10.74
CA GLU A 74 -17.97 -7.08 -9.68
C GLU A 74 -17.05 -6.38 -8.67
N HIS A 75 -17.33 -6.54 -7.38
CA HIS A 75 -16.50 -6.04 -6.30
C HIS A 75 -16.62 -6.89 -5.03
N ILE A 76 -15.73 -6.70 -4.07
CA ILE A 76 -15.80 -7.34 -2.76
C ILE A 76 -17.02 -6.81 -2.02
N PRO A 77 -17.83 -7.69 -1.35
CA PRO A 77 -19.07 -7.29 -0.69
C PRO A 77 -18.93 -6.06 0.20
N GLY A 78 -19.81 -5.07 -0.01
CA GLY A 78 -19.84 -3.83 0.76
C GLY A 78 -18.73 -2.83 0.44
N ALA A 79 -17.88 -3.09 -0.55
CA ALA A 79 -16.81 -2.17 -0.96
C ALA A 79 -17.39 -0.88 -1.57
N LEU A 80 -16.71 0.24 -1.34
CA LEU A 80 -16.97 1.53 -1.98
C LEU A 80 -15.92 1.78 -3.05
N PHE A 81 -16.32 2.35 -4.18
CA PHE A 81 -15.38 2.77 -5.22
C PHE A 81 -14.66 4.07 -4.79
N PHE A 82 -13.33 4.02 -4.75
CA PHE A 82 -12.47 5.17 -4.50
C PHE A 82 -11.84 5.65 -5.81
N ASP A 83 -12.42 6.66 -6.40
CA ASP A 83 -11.95 7.25 -7.65
C ASP A 83 -10.71 8.13 -7.39
N ILE A 84 -9.53 7.64 -7.79
CA ILE A 84 -8.26 8.36 -7.60
C ILE A 84 -8.24 9.67 -8.37
N ASP A 85 -8.84 9.72 -9.56
CA ASP A 85 -8.85 10.93 -10.40
C ASP A 85 -9.80 12.00 -9.84
N ASP A 86 -11.01 11.60 -9.39
CA ASP A 86 -11.92 12.54 -8.69
C ASP A 86 -11.33 13.02 -7.35
N LEU A 87 -10.59 12.15 -6.66
CA LEU A 87 -9.94 12.45 -5.36
C LEU A 87 -8.52 13.03 -5.53
N SER A 88 -8.22 13.65 -6.65
CA SER A 88 -6.97 14.39 -6.90
C SER A 88 -7.18 15.90 -6.83
N ASP A 89 -6.08 16.67 -6.85
CA ASP A 89 -6.14 18.15 -6.91
C ASP A 89 -6.57 18.60 -8.32
N GLU A 90 -7.79 19.09 -8.43
CA GLU A 90 -8.36 19.61 -9.68
C GLU A 90 -7.71 20.91 -10.20
N LYS A 91 -6.94 21.60 -9.36
CA LYS A 91 -6.23 22.82 -9.74
C LYS A 91 -4.86 22.53 -10.34
N SER A 92 -4.34 21.33 -10.13
CA SER A 92 -3.07 20.90 -10.68
C SER A 92 -3.22 20.42 -12.12
N SER A 93 -2.29 20.81 -12.99
CA SER A 93 -2.16 20.23 -14.33
C SER A 93 -1.46 18.86 -14.30
N LEU A 94 -0.89 18.47 -13.15
CA LEU A 94 -0.23 17.19 -12.96
C LEU A 94 -1.27 16.12 -12.57
N PRO A 95 -1.12 14.88 -13.05
CA PRO A 95 -2.05 13.81 -12.74
C PRO A 95 -1.91 13.35 -11.28
N HIS A 96 -3.03 13.01 -10.65
CA HIS A 96 -3.11 12.32 -9.36
C HIS A 96 -2.51 13.05 -8.15
N MET A 97 -2.25 14.36 -8.25
CA MET A 97 -1.74 15.14 -7.12
C MET A 97 -2.68 15.03 -5.92
N LEU A 98 -2.11 15.02 -4.71
CA LEU A 98 -2.92 14.97 -3.49
C LEU A 98 -3.97 16.08 -3.46
N PRO A 99 -5.23 15.76 -3.12
CA PRO A 99 -6.27 16.76 -2.98
C PRO A 99 -6.00 17.68 -1.78
N SER A 100 -6.66 18.82 -1.73
CA SER A 100 -6.69 19.62 -0.50
C SER A 100 -7.39 18.83 0.63
N THR A 101 -7.02 19.13 1.88
CA THR A 101 -7.67 18.53 3.07
C THR A 101 -9.17 18.76 3.08
N VAL A 102 -9.63 19.94 2.59
CA VAL A 102 -11.05 20.28 2.48
C VAL A 102 -11.78 19.36 1.49
N LYS A 103 -11.20 19.16 0.30
CA LYS A 103 -11.78 18.25 -0.71
C LYS A 103 -11.81 16.83 -0.18
N PHE A 104 -10.71 16.35 0.39
CA PHE A 104 -10.62 14.99 0.95
C PHE A 104 -11.67 14.78 2.05
N SER A 105 -11.75 15.67 3.04
CA SER A 105 -12.76 15.62 4.11
C SER A 105 -14.18 15.55 3.55
N SER A 106 -14.51 16.41 2.58
CA SER A 106 -15.84 16.43 1.95
C SER A 106 -16.18 15.12 1.27
N ARG A 107 -15.20 14.50 0.57
CA ARG A 107 -15.41 13.19 -0.09
C ARG A 107 -15.57 12.06 0.91
N MET A 108 -14.71 11.98 1.94
CA MET A 108 -14.80 10.97 2.99
C MET A 108 -16.15 11.07 3.72
N LYS A 109 -16.59 12.29 4.05
CA LYS A 109 -17.90 12.52 4.66
C LYS A 109 -19.03 11.95 3.80
N LYS A 110 -19.07 12.28 2.50
CA LYS A 110 -20.10 11.76 1.56
C LYS A 110 -20.07 10.24 1.40
N MET A 111 -18.89 9.65 1.47
CA MET A 111 -18.73 8.18 1.42
C MET A 111 -19.09 7.50 2.76
N GLY A 112 -19.40 8.26 3.80
CA GLY A 112 -19.68 7.72 5.14
C GLY A 112 -18.45 7.15 5.84
N ILE A 113 -17.27 7.66 5.52
CA ILE A 113 -15.99 7.29 6.15
C ILE A 113 -15.69 8.31 7.24
N GLY A 114 -15.57 7.86 8.49
CA GLY A 114 -15.26 8.71 9.64
C GLY A 114 -13.86 8.49 10.19
N ASP A 115 -13.46 9.34 11.15
CA ASP A 115 -12.11 9.33 11.76
C ASP A 115 -11.71 7.99 12.40
N GLY A 116 -12.67 7.21 12.90
CA GLY A 116 -12.43 5.90 13.54
C GLY A 116 -12.57 4.71 12.60
N ALA A 117 -12.64 4.91 11.28
CA ALA A 117 -12.77 3.81 10.33
C ALA A 117 -11.47 3.01 10.24
N ARG A 118 -11.57 1.68 10.21
CA ARG A 118 -10.52 0.77 9.75
C ARG A 118 -10.71 0.59 8.25
N ILE A 119 -9.66 0.87 7.48
CA ILE A 119 -9.77 0.89 6.02
C ILE A 119 -8.94 -0.24 5.43
N VAL A 120 -9.54 -1.02 4.53
CA VAL A 120 -8.84 -1.97 3.67
C VAL A 120 -9.05 -1.58 2.23
N VAL A 121 -7.96 -1.38 1.50
CA VAL A 121 -7.97 -0.99 0.09
C VAL A 121 -7.52 -2.16 -0.76
N TYR A 122 -8.20 -2.39 -1.86
CA TYR A 122 -7.77 -3.34 -2.89
C TYR A 122 -7.83 -2.72 -4.29
N ASP A 123 -7.26 -3.40 -5.26
CA ASP A 123 -7.48 -3.12 -6.69
C ASP A 123 -7.62 -4.42 -7.49
N THR A 124 -7.99 -4.29 -8.77
CA THR A 124 -8.20 -5.43 -9.69
C THR A 124 -6.90 -6.02 -10.23
N SER A 125 -5.76 -5.38 -10.02
CA SER A 125 -4.45 -5.81 -10.56
C SER A 125 -3.60 -6.61 -9.56
N GLY A 126 -4.06 -6.70 -8.31
CA GLY A 126 -3.35 -7.36 -7.19
C GLY A 126 -2.91 -6.33 -6.16
N ILE A 127 -1.78 -5.68 -6.36
CA ILE A 127 -1.38 -4.47 -5.62
C ILE A 127 -0.73 -3.52 -6.63
N PHE A 128 -1.42 -2.48 -6.96
CA PHE A 128 -0.97 -1.46 -7.90
C PHE A 128 -1.45 -0.07 -7.44
N SER A 129 -2.67 0.31 -7.79
CA SER A 129 -3.27 1.59 -7.40
C SER A 129 -3.81 1.61 -5.96
N ALA A 130 -4.11 0.45 -5.39
CA ALA A 130 -4.47 0.34 -3.97
C ALA A 130 -3.40 0.92 -3.03
N ALA A 131 -2.12 0.77 -3.38
CA ALA A 131 -1.03 1.38 -2.63
C ALA A 131 -1.07 2.92 -2.67
N ARG A 132 -1.53 3.52 -3.77
CA ARG A 132 -1.73 4.97 -3.88
C ARG A 132 -2.85 5.43 -2.94
N VAL A 133 -3.96 4.73 -2.88
CA VAL A 133 -5.07 5.06 -1.97
C VAL A 133 -4.61 4.93 -0.53
N TRP A 134 -3.92 3.84 -0.17
CA TRP A 134 -3.31 3.65 1.14
C TRP A 134 -2.40 4.82 1.52
N TRP A 135 -1.51 5.24 0.62
CA TRP A 135 -0.61 6.37 0.87
C TRP A 135 -1.38 7.69 1.01
N THR A 136 -2.43 7.91 0.21
CA THR A 136 -3.29 9.11 0.29
C THR A 136 -3.93 9.23 1.68
N PHE A 137 -4.49 8.14 2.22
CA PHE A 137 -5.03 8.14 3.58
C PHE A 137 -3.95 8.47 4.62
N ARG A 138 -2.77 7.89 4.51
CA ARG A 138 -1.66 8.18 5.42
C ARG A 138 -1.17 9.63 5.30
N ALA A 139 -1.09 10.15 4.09
CA ALA A 139 -0.76 11.55 3.83
C ALA A 139 -1.80 12.50 4.42
N MET A 140 -3.06 12.07 4.51
CA MET A 140 -4.16 12.79 5.19
C MET A 140 -4.26 12.50 6.69
N GLY A 141 -3.26 11.81 7.26
CA GLY A 141 -3.15 11.55 8.70
C GLY A 141 -3.86 10.29 9.20
N HIS A 142 -4.59 9.59 8.35
CA HIS A 142 -5.29 8.37 8.71
C HIS A 142 -4.31 7.20 8.79
N GLN A 143 -4.24 6.57 9.96
CA GLN A 143 -3.24 5.54 10.22
C GLN A 143 -3.78 4.11 10.14
N ASP A 144 -5.09 3.90 10.33
CA ASP A 144 -5.68 2.57 10.32
C ASP A 144 -6.15 2.20 8.89
N VAL A 145 -5.18 2.06 8.01
CA VAL A 145 -5.36 1.71 6.60
C VAL A 145 -4.37 0.63 6.19
N ALA A 146 -4.87 -0.40 5.51
CA ALA A 146 -4.10 -1.52 4.99
C ALA A 146 -4.48 -1.83 3.54
N VAL A 147 -3.63 -2.59 2.84
CA VAL A 147 -3.88 -3.06 1.48
C VAL A 147 -4.15 -4.55 1.51
N LEU A 148 -5.16 -5.00 0.76
CA LEU A 148 -5.50 -6.42 0.61
C LEU A 148 -4.45 -7.11 -0.27
N ASN A 149 -3.79 -8.12 0.28
CA ASN A 149 -2.77 -8.88 -0.43
C ASN A 149 -3.35 -9.63 -1.63
N GLY A 150 -2.88 -9.34 -2.84
CA GLY A 150 -3.36 -9.92 -4.09
C GLY A 150 -4.68 -9.35 -4.63
N GLY A 151 -5.32 -8.41 -3.92
CA GLY A 151 -6.49 -7.66 -4.35
C GLY A 151 -7.68 -8.51 -4.79
N LEU A 152 -8.52 -7.96 -5.68
CA LEU A 152 -9.71 -8.65 -6.20
C LEU A 152 -9.32 -9.94 -6.96
N ARG A 153 -8.18 -9.96 -7.63
CA ARG A 153 -7.72 -11.12 -8.39
C ARG A 153 -7.57 -12.36 -7.50
N LYS A 154 -6.86 -12.23 -6.37
CA LYS A 154 -6.68 -13.33 -5.40
C LYS A 154 -8.00 -13.69 -4.74
N TRP A 155 -8.80 -12.70 -4.34
CA TRP A 155 -10.12 -12.89 -3.76
C TRP A 155 -11.03 -13.77 -4.61
N LYS A 156 -11.09 -13.49 -5.93
CA LYS A 156 -11.86 -14.28 -6.90
C LYS A 156 -11.27 -15.68 -7.13
N ALA A 157 -9.94 -15.79 -7.23
CA ALA A 157 -9.27 -17.08 -7.43
C ALA A 157 -9.52 -18.06 -6.28
N GLU A 158 -9.77 -17.55 -5.06
CA GLU A 158 -10.15 -18.33 -3.88
C GLU A 158 -11.66 -18.62 -3.79
N GLY A 159 -12.46 -18.24 -4.80
CA GLY A 159 -13.90 -18.49 -4.83
C GLY A 159 -14.70 -17.72 -3.78
N ARG A 160 -14.18 -16.58 -3.32
CA ARG A 160 -14.83 -15.77 -2.28
C ARG A 160 -16.00 -14.96 -2.85
N PRO A 161 -16.95 -14.52 -1.99
CA PRO A 161 -18.16 -13.82 -2.42
C PRO A 161 -17.87 -12.50 -3.15
N ILE A 162 -18.68 -12.23 -4.16
CA ILE A 162 -18.64 -11.03 -5.00
C ILE A 162 -20.03 -10.39 -5.00
N GLU A 163 -20.09 -9.07 -5.02
CA GLU A 163 -21.28 -8.27 -5.27
C GLU A 163 -21.16 -7.52 -6.59
N ASP A 164 -22.29 -7.11 -7.16
CA ASP A 164 -22.43 -6.23 -8.31
C ASP A 164 -23.28 -5.00 -7.99
N GLY A 165 -23.32 -4.04 -8.91
CA GLY A 165 -24.08 -2.81 -8.75
C GLY A 165 -23.41 -1.77 -7.85
N PRO A 166 -24.13 -0.70 -7.48
CA PRO A 166 -23.58 0.35 -6.62
C PRO A 166 -23.59 -0.06 -5.16
N ALA A 167 -22.55 0.33 -4.41
CA ALA A 167 -22.52 0.14 -2.98
C ALA A 167 -23.74 0.75 -2.26
N PRO A 168 -24.19 0.17 -1.16
CA PRO A 168 -25.23 0.75 -0.33
C PRO A 168 -24.86 2.16 0.16
N LYS A 169 -25.85 3.07 0.17
CA LYS A 169 -25.63 4.41 0.74
C LYS A 169 -25.30 4.29 2.22
N ARG A 170 -24.21 4.90 2.63
CA ARG A 170 -23.79 5.04 4.03
C ARG A 170 -24.21 6.42 4.56
N SER A 171 -24.52 6.49 5.84
CA SER A 171 -24.75 7.77 6.52
C SER A 171 -23.45 8.58 6.54
N GLU A 172 -23.54 9.88 6.30
CA GLU A 172 -22.40 10.79 6.39
C GLU A 172 -21.76 10.71 7.78
N ARG A 173 -20.41 10.71 7.80
CA ARG A 173 -19.62 10.69 9.02
C ARG A 173 -18.59 11.82 8.99
N HIS A 174 -18.27 12.33 10.16
CA HIS A 174 -17.22 13.35 10.29
C HIS A 174 -15.85 12.73 9.99
N TYR A 175 -15.04 13.47 9.20
CA TYR A 175 -13.66 13.10 8.89
C TYR A 175 -12.76 14.32 8.95
N THR A 176 -11.72 14.25 9.78
CA THR A 176 -10.78 15.35 10.04
C THR A 176 -9.40 14.99 9.49
N PRO A 177 -9.05 15.38 8.25
CA PRO A 177 -7.72 15.12 7.74
C PRO A 177 -6.68 15.98 8.47
N LEU A 178 -5.59 15.33 8.88
CA LEU A 178 -4.40 15.98 9.44
C LEU A 178 -3.21 15.64 8.53
N GLN A 179 -2.90 16.55 7.61
CA GLN A 179 -1.89 16.29 6.59
C GLN A 179 -0.52 15.97 7.21
N ASN A 180 0.02 14.81 6.85
CA ASN A 180 1.37 14.37 7.24
C ASN A 180 2.38 14.74 6.14
N THR A 181 3.03 15.87 6.29
CA THR A 181 4.02 16.38 5.32
C THR A 181 5.32 15.58 5.32
N GLU A 182 5.61 14.77 6.36
CA GLU A 182 6.85 13.99 6.43
C GLU A 182 6.95 12.94 5.30
N ILE A 183 5.81 12.43 4.83
CA ILE A 183 5.75 11.40 3.78
C ILE A 183 5.40 11.96 2.40
N ILE A 184 5.41 13.27 2.23
CA ILE A 184 5.15 13.97 0.96
C ILE A 184 6.42 14.72 0.57
N ARG A 185 6.74 14.75 -0.72
CA ARG A 185 7.77 15.64 -1.27
C ARG A 185 7.23 16.38 -2.47
N ASP A 186 7.54 17.66 -2.52
CA ASP A 186 7.29 18.53 -3.67
C ASP A 186 8.54 18.73 -4.55
N LEU A 187 8.39 19.48 -5.62
CA LEU A 187 9.47 19.78 -6.57
C LEU A 187 10.65 20.52 -5.94
N ASP A 188 10.39 21.48 -5.06
CA ASP A 188 11.44 22.31 -4.48
C ASP A 188 12.25 21.51 -3.45
N GLU A 189 11.62 20.65 -2.68
CA GLU A 189 12.29 19.70 -1.81
C GLU A 189 13.17 18.72 -2.63
N MET A 190 12.66 18.23 -3.78
CA MET A 190 13.42 17.36 -4.66
C MET A 190 14.62 18.08 -5.29
N LYS A 191 14.48 19.34 -5.72
CA LYS A 191 15.61 20.16 -6.19
C LYS A 191 16.68 20.38 -5.10
N ALA A 192 16.24 20.58 -3.87
CA ALA A 192 17.15 20.67 -2.73
C ALA A 192 17.87 19.37 -2.46
N LEU A 193 17.16 18.23 -2.56
CA LEU A 193 17.69 16.90 -2.29
C LEU A 193 18.79 16.50 -3.28
N ILE A 194 18.68 16.81 -4.57
CA ILE A 194 19.74 16.49 -5.54
C ILE A 194 20.99 17.39 -5.37
N LYS A 195 20.82 18.61 -4.84
CA LYS A 195 21.96 19.50 -4.53
C LYS A 195 22.69 19.07 -3.25
N LYS A 196 21.95 18.61 -2.26
CA LYS A 196 22.46 18.17 -0.96
C LYS A 196 21.77 16.86 -0.56
N PRO A 197 22.35 15.70 -0.94
CA PRO A 197 21.73 14.41 -0.65
C PRO A 197 21.53 14.17 0.84
N GLY A 198 20.26 14.08 1.28
CA GLY A 198 19.86 13.74 2.65
C GLY A 198 18.99 12.50 2.71
N ALA A 199 18.48 12.05 1.55
CA ALA A 199 17.71 10.83 1.37
C ALA A 199 18.10 10.14 0.06
N GLN A 200 17.74 8.87 -0.05
CA GLN A 200 17.90 8.09 -1.28
C GLN A 200 16.67 8.27 -2.14
N ILE A 201 16.81 8.41 -3.45
CA ILE A 201 15.68 8.49 -4.39
C ILE A 201 15.54 7.13 -5.07
N VAL A 202 14.32 6.58 -5.07
CA VAL A 202 14.02 5.27 -5.67
C VAL A 202 12.87 5.40 -6.65
N ASP A 203 13.10 5.04 -7.90
CA ASP A 203 12.13 5.13 -9.00
C ASP A 203 11.47 3.77 -9.26
N ALA A 204 10.14 3.76 -9.25
CA ALA A 204 9.32 2.56 -9.44
C ALA A 204 8.99 2.24 -10.92
N ARG A 205 9.40 3.08 -11.88
CA ARG A 205 9.14 2.85 -13.30
C ARG A 205 9.88 1.62 -13.83
N PRO A 206 9.39 0.99 -14.92
CA PRO A 206 10.13 -0.03 -15.64
C PRO A 206 11.55 0.44 -16.01
N ALA A 207 12.53 -0.47 -15.96
CA ALA A 207 13.93 -0.15 -16.21
C ALA A 207 14.17 0.57 -17.55
N GLY A 208 13.47 0.16 -18.62
CA GLY A 208 13.63 0.81 -19.93
C GLY A 208 13.22 2.28 -19.93
N ARG A 209 12.17 2.65 -19.17
CA ARG A 209 11.78 4.06 -19.02
C ARG A 209 12.74 4.82 -18.12
N PHE A 210 13.19 4.22 -17.03
CA PHE A 210 14.19 4.79 -16.14
C PHE A 210 15.51 5.09 -16.88
N GLU A 211 16.00 4.14 -17.66
CA GLU A 211 17.24 4.26 -18.41
C GLU A 211 17.12 5.19 -19.64
N GLY A 212 15.91 5.59 -20.01
CA GLY A 212 15.66 6.42 -21.18
C GLY A 212 15.63 5.66 -22.51
N ARG A 213 15.57 4.33 -22.48
CA ARG A 213 15.44 3.49 -23.69
C ARG A 213 14.01 3.46 -24.24
N ASP A 214 13.03 3.45 -23.35
CA ASP A 214 11.62 3.38 -23.70
C ASP A 214 10.96 4.77 -23.68
N GLU A 215 9.87 4.91 -24.44
CA GLU A 215 9.05 6.12 -24.46
C GLU A 215 8.23 6.25 -23.14
N GLU A 216 7.99 7.50 -22.74
CA GLU A 216 7.02 7.77 -21.69
C GLU A 216 5.59 7.65 -22.22
N PRO A 217 4.66 7.07 -21.44
CA PRO A 217 3.28 6.93 -21.88
C PRO A 217 2.53 8.27 -21.97
N ARG A 218 3.05 9.33 -21.34
CA ARG A 218 2.54 10.69 -21.48
C ARG A 218 3.42 11.45 -22.45
N PRO A 219 2.81 12.13 -23.46
CA PRO A 219 3.57 12.88 -24.45
C PRO A 219 4.26 14.10 -23.83
N GLY A 220 5.35 14.53 -24.45
CA GLY A 220 6.09 15.73 -24.07
C GLY A 220 7.02 15.58 -22.85
N LEU A 221 7.16 14.38 -22.29
CA LEU A 221 8.11 14.12 -21.22
C LEU A 221 9.46 13.65 -21.79
N ARG A 222 10.54 14.15 -21.18
CA ARG A 222 11.91 13.71 -21.49
C ARG A 222 12.13 12.27 -21.04
N LYS A 223 13.05 11.56 -21.70
CA LYS A 223 13.46 10.21 -21.32
C LYS A 223 14.56 10.26 -20.26
N GLY A 224 14.62 9.26 -19.38
CA GLY A 224 15.62 9.14 -18.33
C GLY A 224 15.05 9.20 -16.92
N HIS A 225 15.88 9.62 -15.97
CA HIS A 225 15.54 9.60 -14.54
C HIS A 225 16.14 10.79 -13.77
N ILE A 226 15.71 10.97 -12.53
CA ILE A 226 16.29 11.97 -11.61
C ILE A 226 17.73 11.55 -11.28
N PRO A 227 18.75 12.42 -11.48
CA PRO A 227 20.14 12.07 -11.21
C PRO A 227 20.35 11.52 -9.79
N GLY A 228 21.13 10.44 -9.68
CA GLY A 228 21.42 9.77 -8.42
C GLY A 228 20.31 8.88 -7.86
N SER A 229 19.21 8.73 -8.58
CA SER A 229 18.15 7.78 -8.18
C SER A 229 18.52 6.33 -8.48
N ARG A 230 17.97 5.42 -7.69
CA ARG A 230 18.00 3.96 -7.89
C ARG A 230 16.73 3.52 -8.60
N ASN A 231 16.75 2.37 -9.24
CA ASN A 231 15.54 1.82 -9.88
C ASN A 231 15.14 0.48 -9.26
N ILE A 232 13.89 0.42 -8.81
CA ILE A 232 13.21 -0.82 -8.40
C ILE A 232 11.85 -0.82 -9.10
N PRO A 233 11.73 -1.47 -10.26
CA PRO A 233 10.46 -1.56 -10.96
C PRO A 233 9.36 -2.13 -10.05
N SER A 234 8.23 -1.44 -9.91
CA SER A 234 7.18 -1.80 -8.96
C SER A 234 6.68 -3.23 -9.09
N GLN A 235 6.67 -3.78 -10.31
CA GLN A 235 6.27 -5.16 -10.56
C GLN A 235 7.20 -6.19 -9.89
N THR A 236 8.46 -5.85 -9.62
CA THR A 236 9.40 -6.75 -8.94
C THR A 236 9.10 -6.95 -7.47
N LEU A 237 8.24 -6.11 -6.88
CA LEU A 237 7.74 -6.25 -5.51
C LEU A 237 6.71 -7.38 -5.36
N LEU A 238 6.18 -7.87 -6.47
CA LEU A 238 5.06 -8.81 -6.49
C LEU A 238 5.49 -10.21 -6.93
N ASN A 239 4.75 -11.20 -6.44
CA ASN A 239 4.71 -12.55 -6.96
C ASN A 239 3.84 -12.61 -8.23
N ALA A 240 3.87 -13.74 -8.95
CA ALA A 240 3.07 -13.93 -10.16
C ALA A 240 1.56 -13.82 -9.94
N GLU A 241 1.11 -14.14 -8.73
CA GLU A 241 -0.30 -14.07 -8.31
C GLU A 241 -0.75 -12.64 -7.97
N GLY A 242 0.17 -11.65 -7.98
CA GLY A 242 -0.10 -10.27 -7.64
C GLY A 242 -0.05 -9.96 -6.14
N THR A 243 0.43 -10.89 -5.33
CA THR A 243 0.70 -10.68 -3.90
C THR A 243 2.07 -10.03 -3.69
N PHE A 244 2.26 -9.32 -2.58
CA PHE A 244 3.58 -8.84 -2.19
C PHE A 244 4.53 -10.01 -1.92
N LYS A 245 5.79 -9.82 -2.25
CA LYS A 245 6.88 -10.70 -1.79
C LYS A 245 7.00 -10.64 -0.26
N SER A 246 7.61 -11.68 0.31
CA SER A 246 7.90 -11.69 1.75
C SER A 246 8.80 -10.52 2.16
N ALA A 247 8.79 -10.17 3.44
CA ALA A 247 9.65 -9.11 3.97
C ALA A 247 11.14 -9.39 3.69
N GLU A 248 11.55 -10.66 3.77
CA GLU A 248 12.92 -11.09 3.50
C GLU A 248 13.27 -10.89 2.01
N GLU A 249 12.38 -11.27 1.09
CA GLU A 249 12.59 -11.07 -0.35
C GLU A 249 12.61 -9.58 -0.72
N LEU A 250 11.73 -8.78 -0.12
CA LEU A 250 11.73 -7.33 -0.28
C LEU A 250 13.03 -6.72 0.23
N ALA A 251 13.53 -7.12 1.39
CA ALA A 251 14.80 -6.63 1.94
C ALA A 251 15.99 -6.94 1.01
N VAL A 252 16.02 -8.16 0.44
CA VAL A 252 17.02 -8.55 -0.55
C VAL A 252 16.92 -7.68 -1.81
N LEU A 253 15.69 -7.42 -2.29
CA LEU A 253 15.44 -6.59 -3.47
C LEU A 253 15.96 -5.16 -3.29
N PHE A 254 15.62 -4.50 -2.19
CA PHE A 254 16.10 -3.15 -1.88
C PHE A 254 17.63 -3.12 -1.75
N LYS A 255 18.21 -4.07 -1.02
CA LYS A 255 19.66 -4.18 -0.85
C LYS A 255 20.38 -4.39 -2.19
N SER A 256 19.86 -5.26 -3.06
CA SER A 256 20.47 -5.52 -4.38
C SER A 256 20.41 -4.30 -5.32
N ALA A 257 19.41 -3.42 -5.13
CA ALA A 257 19.34 -2.14 -5.82
C ALA A 257 20.21 -1.04 -5.19
N GLY A 258 20.99 -1.37 -4.15
CA GLY A 258 21.84 -0.41 -3.45
C GLY A 258 21.07 0.57 -2.55
N VAL A 259 19.87 0.19 -2.10
CA VAL A 259 19.05 0.99 -1.20
C VAL A 259 19.18 0.49 0.23
N ASP A 260 19.61 1.37 1.11
CA ASP A 260 19.68 1.13 2.56
C ASP A 260 18.35 1.54 3.20
N VAL A 261 17.54 0.56 3.59
CA VAL A 261 16.21 0.78 4.17
C VAL A 261 16.22 1.41 5.56
N THR A 262 17.39 1.58 6.18
CA THR A 262 17.54 2.28 7.47
C THR A 262 17.72 3.79 7.31
N ARG A 263 18.02 4.26 6.09
CA ARG A 263 18.20 5.67 5.75
C ARG A 263 16.94 6.26 5.12
N PRO A 264 16.72 7.57 5.21
CA PRO A 264 15.58 8.21 4.56
C PRO A 264 15.50 7.86 3.06
N VAL A 265 14.28 7.55 2.58
CA VAL A 265 13.99 7.25 1.18
C VAL A 265 12.87 8.15 0.68
N VAL A 266 13.04 8.66 -0.53
CA VAL A 266 11.98 9.28 -1.32
C VAL A 266 11.71 8.40 -2.53
N THR A 267 10.46 8.00 -2.71
CA THR A 267 10.03 7.20 -3.85
C THR A 267 9.43 8.07 -4.94
N THR A 268 9.65 7.71 -6.20
CA THR A 268 9.11 8.39 -7.37
C THR A 268 8.67 7.38 -8.42
N CYS A 269 7.87 7.82 -9.39
CA CYS A 269 7.52 7.00 -10.56
C CYS A 269 7.08 7.88 -11.74
N GLY A 270 6.02 7.51 -12.47
CA GLY A 270 5.44 8.35 -13.53
C GLY A 270 4.55 9.48 -12.99
N SER A 271 3.74 9.22 -11.94
CA SER A 271 2.72 10.14 -11.39
C SER A 271 2.33 9.81 -9.94
N GLY A 272 3.24 9.32 -9.14
CA GLY A 272 3.03 9.02 -7.72
C GLY A 272 2.28 7.71 -7.43
N VAL A 273 1.65 7.07 -8.41
CA VAL A 273 0.85 5.84 -8.19
C VAL A 273 1.74 4.66 -7.79
N THR A 274 2.65 4.23 -8.64
CA THR A 274 3.54 3.09 -8.34
C THR A 274 4.67 3.43 -7.36
N ALA A 275 5.00 4.70 -7.19
CA ALA A 275 5.88 5.14 -6.11
C ALA A 275 5.33 4.77 -4.73
N SER A 276 4.01 4.81 -4.58
CA SER A 276 3.34 4.40 -3.34
C SER A 276 3.48 2.90 -3.05
N MET A 277 3.70 2.04 -4.08
CA MET A 277 4.01 0.62 -3.86
C MET A 277 5.39 0.45 -3.21
N LEU A 278 6.40 1.25 -3.62
CA LEU A 278 7.70 1.26 -2.95
C LEU A 278 7.59 1.76 -1.51
N ALA A 279 6.80 2.82 -1.28
CA ALA A 279 6.55 3.33 0.07
C ALA A 279 5.85 2.29 0.96
N LEU A 280 4.89 1.53 0.40
CA LEU A 280 4.23 0.42 1.10
C LEU A 280 5.22 -0.72 1.42
N ALA A 281 6.07 -1.10 0.46
CA ALA A 281 7.10 -2.11 0.68
C ALA A 281 8.10 -1.70 1.78
N LEU A 282 8.52 -0.43 1.79
CA LEU A 282 9.36 0.12 2.85
C LEU A 282 8.66 0.12 4.20
N ALA A 283 7.35 0.42 4.23
CA ALA A 283 6.56 0.34 5.47
C ALA A 283 6.45 -1.10 6.00
N VAL A 284 6.32 -2.11 5.12
CA VAL A 284 6.39 -3.54 5.49
C VAL A 284 7.75 -3.89 6.10
N LEU A 285 8.83 -3.29 5.60
CA LEU A 285 10.18 -3.44 6.14
C LEU A 285 10.46 -2.60 7.40
N GLY A 286 9.44 -1.91 7.93
CA GLY A 286 9.55 -1.10 9.14
C GLY A 286 9.90 0.38 8.90
N GLN A 287 10.19 0.79 7.67
CA GLN A 287 10.44 2.19 7.34
C GLN A 287 9.15 2.92 6.99
N THR A 288 8.43 3.37 7.99
CA THR A 288 7.09 3.94 7.84
C THR A 288 7.06 5.40 7.34
N ASN A 289 8.21 6.08 7.29
CA ASN A 289 8.33 7.49 6.89
C ASN A 289 8.96 7.66 5.49
N ALA A 290 8.95 6.61 4.67
CA ALA A 290 9.33 6.76 3.26
C ALA A 290 8.39 7.76 2.59
N ALA A 291 8.97 8.81 2.00
CA ALA A 291 8.20 9.86 1.34
C ALA A 291 7.95 9.53 -0.13
N VAL A 292 6.83 10.03 -0.67
CA VAL A 292 6.55 9.99 -2.10
C VAL A 292 6.72 11.38 -2.70
N TYR A 293 7.50 11.49 -3.77
CA TYR A 293 7.50 12.67 -4.62
C TYR A 293 6.24 12.65 -5.47
N ASP A 294 5.25 13.47 -5.08
CA ASP A 294 3.90 13.40 -5.62
C ASP A 294 3.83 13.76 -7.11
N GLY A 295 4.52 14.82 -7.56
CA GLY A 295 4.61 15.21 -8.95
C GLY A 295 5.34 14.20 -9.84
N SER A 296 6.27 13.45 -9.28
CA SER A 296 7.00 12.37 -9.94
C SER A 296 7.58 12.77 -11.32
N TRP A 297 7.70 11.83 -12.25
CA TRP A 297 8.24 12.11 -13.59
C TRP A 297 7.31 13.00 -14.43
N ALA A 298 6.00 13.00 -14.15
CA ALA A 298 5.05 13.89 -14.81
C ALA A 298 5.40 15.38 -14.58
N GLU A 299 6.08 15.69 -13.50
CA GLU A 299 6.59 17.02 -13.17
C GLU A 299 8.06 17.18 -13.52
N TRP A 300 8.93 16.28 -13.04
CA TRP A 300 10.38 16.37 -13.25
C TRP A 300 10.79 16.21 -14.72
N GLY A 301 10.10 15.31 -15.44
CA GLY A 301 10.40 14.98 -16.83
C GLY A 301 9.98 16.04 -17.85
N GLN A 302 9.27 17.09 -17.45
CA GLN A 302 8.92 18.21 -18.34
C GLN A 302 10.19 18.94 -18.79
N ASP A 303 10.10 19.66 -19.92
CA ASP A 303 11.18 20.52 -20.41
C ASP A 303 11.22 21.84 -19.59
N ASN A 304 11.73 21.72 -18.38
CA ASN A 304 11.75 22.76 -17.34
C ASN A 304 13.18 23.10 -16.87
N GLY A 305 14.20 22.68 -17.62
CA GLY A 305 15.61 22.92 -17.28
C GLY A 305 16.16 22.08 -16.12
N LEU A 306 15.38 21.16 -15.55
CA LEU A 306 15.87 20.26 -14.50
C LEU A 306 16.83 19.21 -15.07
N PRO A 307 17.84 18.78 -14.30
CA PRO A 307 18.77 17.77 -14.77
C PRO A 307 18.11 16.40 -14.93
N VAL A 308 18.52 15.68 -15.96
CA VAL A 308 18.08 14.31 -16.27
C VAL A 308 19.31 13.45 -16.53
N ALA A 309 19.32 12.26 -15.97
CA ALA A 309 20.29 11.21 -16.27
C ALA A 309 19.64 10.13 -17.14
N THR A 310 20.46 9.40 -17.89
CA THR A 310 20.07 8.25 -18.70
C THR A 310 21.02 7.09 -18.45
N GLY A 311 20.64 5.88 -18.87
CA GLY A 311 21.41 4.67 -18.61
C GLY A 311 21.05 4.03 -17.26
N PRO A 312 21.78 2.96 -16.85
CA PRO A 312 21.55 2.27 -15.59
C PRO A 312 21.78 3.19 -14.39
N ALA A 313 21.20 2.84 -13.25
CA ALA A 313 21.47 3.53 -11.99
C ALA A 313 22.98 3.51 -11.67
N ALA A 314 23.53 4.66 -11.28
CA ALA A 314 24.95 4.81 -10.96
C ALA A 314 25.28 4.24 -9.56
#